data_c2e563bc843009ecdbc2cce6e04d5c87
#
_entry.id   c2e563bc843009ecdbc2cce6e04d5c87
#
_cell.length_a   1.000
_cell.length_b   1.000
_cell.length_c   1.000
_cell.angle_alpha   90.00
_cell.angle_beta   90.00
_cell.angle_gamma   90.00
#
_symmetry.space_group_name_H-M   'P 1'
#
loop_
_entity.id
_entity.type
_entity.pdbx_description
1 polymer ?
#
loop_
_entity_poly.entity_id
_entity_poly.type
_entity_poly.pdbx_seq_one_letter_code
_entity_poly.pdbx_strand_id
1 'polypeptide(L)'
;MRKSSCKMGTNSNTLVKLKNAGYQQNDKWLVKGVSLEVEKGKIVTLIGPNGSGKSTTAKIALGIYKKFDGEVEKYTNKIGYVPQKVSIDWTLPLRVRDFMVLTESLKEEAIDEALSLTGVVHLKHKNLGNLSGGEFQRVLLARAISKKPELLVLDEPVQGVDFTGEIALYELIKKISEELNCGILLISHDLHTVMSATDHVVCLNGHVCCSGSPSDVAKIMSIKLVG
;
A
#
# COMPACT_ATOMS: atom_id res chain seq x y z
N MET A 1 -21.32 -18.67 -4.14
CA MET A 1 -21.17 -17.77 -2.97
C MET A 1 -20.13 -18.39 -2.03
N ARG A 2 -18.86 -18.03 -2.13
CA ARG A 2 -17.84 -18.45 -1.16
C ARG A 2 -17.55 -17.27 -0.24
N LYS A 3 -17.66 -17.50 1.06
CA LYS A 3 -17.50 -16.52 2.14
C LYS A 3 -15.99 -16.30 2.36
N SER A 4 -15.55 -15.04 2.49
CA SER A 4 -14.24 -14.73 3.06
C SER A 4 -14.21 -15.27 4.51
N SER A 5 -13.47 -16.34 4.77
CA SER A 5 -13.30 -16.86 6.10
C SER A 5 -12.10 -16.18 6.74
N CYS A 6 -12.36 -15.41 7.79
CA CYS A 6 -11.33 -15.00 8.73
C CYS A 6 -10.96 -16.25 9.56
N LYS A 7 -9.88 -16.94 9.19
CA LYS A 7 -9.32 -18.03 10.01
C LYS A 7 -8.35 -17.42 11.01
N MET A 8 -8.77 -17.34 12.27
CA MET A 8 -7.84 -17.19 13.38
C MET A 8 -7.16 -18.55 13.60
N GLY A 9 -5.91 -18.66 13.16
CA GLY A 9 -5.08 -19.86 13.29
C GLY A 9 -3.64 -19.48 13.59
N THR A 10 -3.20 -19.90 14.72
CA THR A 10 -1.85 -20.16 15.28
C THR A 10 -0.64 -19.77 14.43
N ASN A 11 0.19 -18.88 14.98
CA ASN A 11 1.64 -18.66 14.71
C ASN A 11 2.12 -18.51 13.25
N SER A 12 1.32 -18.01 12.34
CA SER A 12 1.84 -17.58 11.04
C SER A 12 2.08 -16.08 11.03
N ASN A 13 3.25 -15.65 10.57
CA ASN A 13 3.55 -14.24 10.32
C ASN A 13 2.71 -13.65 9.18
N THR A 14 1.91 -14.48 8.51
CA THR A 14 1.06 -14.09 7.39
C THR A 14 -0.07 -13.16 7.83
N LEU A 15 -0.24 -12.06 7.14
CA LEU A 15 -1.29 -11.07 7.40
C LEU A 15 -2.42 -11.15 6.38
N VAL A 16 -2.06 -11.35 5.11
CA VAL A 16 -3.01 -11.58 4.01
C VAL A 16 -2.39 -12.51 2.99
N LYS A 17 -3.21 -13.43 2.47
CA LYS A 17 -2.83 -14.36 1.41
C LYS A 17 -3.91 -14.44 0.35
N LEU A 18 -3.51 -14.24 -0.90
CA LEU A 18 -4.34 -14.42 -2.09
C LEU A 18 -3.92 -15.70 -2.78
N LYS A 19 -4.91 -16.51 -3.20
CA LYS A 19 -4.70 -17.76 -3.97
C LYS A 19 -5.55 -17.71 -5.23
N ASN A 20 -4.89 -17.60 -6.39
CA ASN A 20 -5.53 -17.51 -7.71
C ASN A 20 -6.63 -16.42 -7.76
N ALA A 21 -6.42 -15.30 -7.06
CA ALA A 21 -7.40 -14.23 -6.99
C ALA A 21 -7.57 -13.55 -8.36
N GLY A 22 -8.81 -13.27 -8.72
CA GLY A 22 -9.14 -12.60 -9.97
C GLY A 22 -10.38 -11.74 -9.81
N TYR A 23 -10.52 -10.72 -10.66
CA TYR A 23 -11.68 -9.84 -10.66
C TYR A 23 -12.11 -9.52 -12.09
N GLN A 24 -13.40 -9.72 -12.33
CA GLN A 24 -14.04 -9.43 -13.60
C GLN A 24 -15.10 -8.34 -13.41
N GLN A 25 -15.14 -7.39 -14.36
CA GLN A 25 -16.15 -6.33 -14.41
C GLN A 25 -16.65 -6.22 -15.84
N ASN A 26 -17.99 -6.26 -16.02
CA ASN A 26 -18.63 -6.21 -17.34
C ASN A 26 -18.01 -7.22 -18.33
N ASP A 27 -17.91 -8.48 -17.93
CA ASP A 27 -17.35 -9.60 -18.68
C ASP A 27 -15.87 -9.44 -19.11
N LYS A 28 -15.20 -8.40 -18.61
CA LYS A 28 -13.78 -8.16 -18.85
C LYS A 28 -12.96 -8.42 -17.58
N TRP A 29 -11.92 -9.23 -17.72
CA TRP A 29 -10.95 -9.44 -16.65
C TRP A 29 -10.12 -8.17 -16.42
N LEU A 30 -10.16 -7.64 -15.19
CA LEU A 30 -9.24 -6.58 -14.76
C LEU A 30 -7.94 -7.18 -14.21
N VAL A 31 -8.04 -8.37 -13.59
CA VAL A 31 -6.89 -9.15 -13.12
C VAL A 31 -7.32 -10.60 -12.96
N LYS A 32 -6.42 -11.57 -13.23
CA LYS A 32 -6.69 -13.00 -13.17
C LYS A 32 -5.53 -13.78 -12.57
N GLY A 33 -5.85 -14.72 -11.66
CA GLY A 33 -4.91 -15.72 -11.17
C GLY A 33 -3.78 -15.17 -10.29
N VAL A 34 -4.02 -14.11 -9.52
CA VAL A 34 -2.99 -13.54 -8.64
C VAL A 34 -2.86 -14.36 -7.37
N SER A 35 -1.64 -14.80 -7.10
CA SER A 35 -1.26 -15.42 -5.83
C SER A 35 -0.14 -14.60 -5.21
N LEU A 36 -0.33 -14.15 -3.99
CA LEU A 36 0.66 -13.42 -3.19
C LEU A 36 0.39 -13.60 -1.70
N GLU A 37 1.41 -13.34 -0.90
CA GLU A 37 1.33 -13.40 0.55
C GLU A 37 2.09 -12.21 1.14
N VAL A 38 1.52 -11.56 2.16
CA VAL A 38 2.17 -10.49 2.91
C VAL A 38 2.32 -10.93 4.35
N GLU A 39 3.54 -10.90 4.84
CA GLU A 39 3.92 -11.27 6.21
C GLU A 39 4.27 -10.03 7.03
N LYS A 40 4.27 -10.16 8.36
CA LYS A 40 4.73 -9.09 9.28
C LYS A 40 6.17 -8.71 8.98
N GLY A 41 6.45 -7.41 8.98
CA GLY A 41 7.78 -6.86 8.73
C GLY A 41 8.31 -7.10 7.31
N LYS A 42 7.44 -7.50 6.36
CA LYS A 42 7.80 -7.72 4.96
C LYS A 42 7.10 -6.75 4.04
N ILE A 43 7.82 -6.28 3.04
CA ILE A 43 7.31 -5.39 1.99
C ILE A 43 7.16 -6.20 0.70
N VAL A 44 5.92 -6.37 0.26
CA VAL A 44 5.56 -7.00 -1.01
C VAL A 44 5.10 -5.92 -1.97
N THR A 45 5.73 -5.83 -3.12
CA THR A 45 5.39 -4.80 -4.10
C THR A 45 4.74 -5.39 -5.35
N LEU A 46 3.60 -4.80 -5.74
CA LEU A 46 2.95 -5.02 -7.02
C LEU A 46 3.44 -3.99 -8.03
N ILE A 47 4.07 -4.44 -9.10
CA ILE A 47 4.52 -3.57 -10.19
C ILE A 47 3.83 -3.93 -11.51
N GLY A 48 3.80 -2.98 -12.43
CA GLY A 48 3.24 -3.18 -13.76
C GLY A 48 2.67 -1.90 -14.37
N PRO A 49 2.30 -1.92 -15.65
CA PRO A 49 1.76 -0.75 -16.34
C PRO A 49 0.40 -0.32 -15.78
N ASN A 50 -0.03 0.89 -16.13
CA ASN A 50 -1.36 1.36 -15.78
C ASN A 50 -2.43 0.44 -16.36
N GLY A 51 -3.46 0.13 -15.57
CA GLY A 51 -4.52 -0.81 -15.97
C GLY A 51 -4.15 -2.30 -15.82
N SER A 52 -2.97 -2.66 -15.32
CA SER A 52 -2.54 -4.06 -15.15
C SER A 52 -3.23 -4.81 -14.01
N GLY A 53 -4.07 -4.14 -13.21
CA GLY A 53 -4.82 -4.77 -12.12
C GLY A 53 -4.21 -4.61 -10.73
N LYS A 54 -3.15 -3.80 -10.53
CA LYS A 54 -2.49 -3.57 -9.23
C LYS A 54 -3.45 -3.09 -8.15
N SER A 55 -4.12 -1.96 -8.36
CA SER A 55 -5.09 -1.41 -7.40
C SER A 55 -6.31 -2.33 -7.22
N THR A 56 -6.69 -3.08 -8.27
CA THR A 56 -7.74 -4.11 -8.17
C THR A 56 -7.32 -5.22 -7.23
N THR A 57 -6.09 -5.72 -7.35
CA THR A 57 -5.52 -6.74 -6.46
C THR A 57 -5.46 -6.25 -5.00
N ALA A 58 -5.03 -5.00 -4.78
CA ALA A 58 -5.04 -4.40 -3.45
C ALA A 58 -6.47 -4.31 -2.86
N LYS A 59 -7.46 -3.92 -3.66
CA LYS A 59 -8.87 -3.85 -3.23
C LYS A 59 -9.45 -5.23 -2.91
N ILE A 60 -9.00 -6.28 -3.60
CA ILE A 60 -9.34 -7.68 -3.26
C ILE A 60 -8.70 -8.03 -1.91
N ALA A 61 -7.39 -7.77 -1.72
CA ALA A 61 -6.68 -8.03 -0.48
C ALA A 61 -7.31 -7.29 0.72
N LEU A 62 -7.72 -6.05 0.54
CA LEU A 62 -8.45 -5.25 1.53
C LEU A 62 -9.86 -5.77 1.82
N GLY A 63 -10.45 -6.59 0.90
CA GLY A 63 -11.84 -7.06 0.97
C GLY A 63 -12.86 -5.99 0.60
N ILE A 64 -12.44 -4.96 -0.13
CA ILE A 64 -13.33 -3.95 -0.72
C ILE A 64 -14.18 -4.61 -1.82
N TYR A 65 -13.55 -5.41 -2.68
CA TYR A 65 -14.29 -6.25 -3.63
C TYR A 65 -14.71 -7.56 -2.96
N LYS A 66 -16.03 -7.76 -2.83
CA LYS A 66 -16.62 -8.94 -2.19
C LYS A 66 -16.87 -10.10 -3.16
N LYS A 67 -17.00 -9.79 -4.46
CA LYS A 67 -17.19 -10.77 -5.52
C LYS A 67 -15.92 -10.84 -6.35
N PHE A 68 -15.18 -11.92 -6.24
CA PHE A 68 -13.93 -12.19 -6.94
C PHE A 68 -13.75 -13.70 -7.09
N ASP A 69 -12.89 -14.11 -8.01
CA ASP A 69 -12.50 -15.51 -8.17
C ASP A 69 -11.27 -15.82 -7.31
N GLY A 70 -11.12 -17.10 -6.93
CA GLY A 70 -10.04 -17.55 -6.06
C GLY A 70 -10.36 -17.42 -4.58
N GLU A 71 -9.32 -17.34 -3.75
CA GLU A 71 -9.45 -17.30 -2.30
C GLU A 71 -8.63 -16.16 -1.71
N VAL A 72 -9.15 -15.54 -0.65
CA VAL A 72 -8.45 -14.54 0.18
C VAL A 72 -8.55 -14.95 1.63
N GLU A 73 -7.41 -15.16 2.24
CA GLU A 73 -7.29 -15.43 3.66
C GLU A 73 -6.74 -14.17 4.33
N LYS A 74 -7.46 -13.64 5.31
CA LYS A 74 -7.05 -12.49 6.12
C LYS A 74 -6.84 -12.93 7.55
N TYR A 75 -5.70 -12.57 8.10
CA TYR A 75 -5.30 -12.91 9.46
C TYR A 75 -5.26 -11.71 10.39
N THR A 76 -5.52 -10.51 9.85
CA THR A 76 -5.63 -9.27 10.63
C THR A 76 -6.78 -8.38 10.14
N ASN A 77 -7.34 -7.60 11.08
CA ASN A 77 -8.29 -6.53 10.81
C ASN A 77 -7.69 -5.14 11.07
N LYS A 78 -6.43 -5.09 11.57
CA LYS A 78 -5.70 -3.84 11.79
C LYS A 78 -5.00 -3.43 10.51
N ILE A 79 -5.73 -2.77 9.63
CA ILE A 79 -5.27 -2.41 8.29
C ILE A 79 -5.23 -0.89 8.15
N GLY A 80 -4.08 -0.36 7.72
CA GLY A 80 -3.92 1.00 7.21
C GLY A 80 -3.99 1.00 5.68
N TYR A 81 -4.58 2.04 5.09
CA TYR A 81 -4.67 2.16 3.64
C TYR A 81 -4.43 3.59 3.18
N VAL A 82 -3.50 3.76 2.24
CA VAL A 82 -3.29 5.01 1.50
C VAL A 82 -3.73 4.77 0.06
N PRO A 83 -4.86 5.34 -0.39
CA PRO A 83 -5.34 5.20 -1.76
C PRO A 83 -4.54 6.08 -2.73
N GLN A 84 -4.49 5.70 -4.00
CA GLN A 84 -3.84 6.46 -5.07
C GLN A 84 -4.36 7.91 -5.19
N LYS A 85 -5.65 8.10 -4.99
CA LYS A 85 -6.28 9.42 -5.04
C LYS A 85 -7.16 9.65 -3.82
N VAL A 86 -6.97 10.80 -3.21
CA VAL A 86 -7.82 11.29 -2.13
C VAL A 86 -8.60 12.47 -2.67
N SER A 87 -9.93 12.35 -2.66
CA SER A 87 -10.80 13.47 -3.05
C SER A 87 -11.01 14.38 -1.84
N ILE A 88 -10.34 15.52 -1.83
CA ILE A 88 -10.51 16.57 -0.82
C ILE A 88 -11.02 17.82 -1.52
N ASP A 89 -12.00 18.46 -0.93
CA ASP A 89 -12.34 19.83 -1.32
C ASP A 89 -11.31 20.78 -0.74
N TRP A 90 -10.38 21.21 -1.58
CA TRP A 90 -9.26 22.09 -1.20
C TRP A 90 -9.70 23.49 -0.82
N THR A 91 -10.97 23.86 -1.00
CA THR A 91 -11.54 25.15 -0.53
C THR A 91 -11.83 25.12 0.95
N LEU A 92 -11.93 23.94 1.57
CA LEU A 92 -12.15 23.80 2.99
C LEU A 92 -10.88 24.16 3.77
N PRO A 93 -10.97 24.99 4.84
CA PRO A 93 -9.83 25.33 5.70
C PRO A 93 -9.49 24.18 6.65
N LEU A 94 -9.12 23.02 6.10
CA LEU A 94 -8.85 21.80 6.84
C LEU A 94 -7.37 21.74 7.24
N ARG A 95 -7.09 21.73 8.56
CA ARG A 95 -5.73 21.55 9.09
C ARG A 95 -5.32 20.10 9.10
N VAL A 96 -4.01 19.83 9.10
CA VAL A 96 -3.46 18.46 9.21
C VAL A 96 -4.06 17.72 10.41
N ARG A 97 -4.07 18.35 11.59
CA ARG A 97 -4.66 17.75 12.80
C ARG A 97 -6.12 17.35 12.61
N ASP A 98 -6.93 18.20 11.99
CA ASP A 98 -8.36 17.94 11.77
C ASP A 98 -8.55 16.83 10.73
N PHE A 99 -7.69 16.76 9.73
CA PHE A 99 -7.66 15.68 8.75
C PHE A 99 -7.32 14.31 9.39
N MET A 100 -6.41 14.29 10.38
CA MET A 100 -6.05 13.06 11.08
C MET A 100 -7.26 12.42 11.78
N VAL A 101 -8.19 13.22 12.29
CA VAL A 101 -9.38 12.74 13.04
C VAL A 101 -10.68 12.73 12.22
N LEU A 102 -10.64 13.07 10.95
CA LEU A 102 -11.85 13.30 10.12
C LEU A 102 -12.81 12.10 10.08
N THR A 103 -12.31 10.87 10.08
CA THR A 103 -13.13 9.65 10.01
C THR A 103 -13.12 8.84 11.31
N GLU A 104 -12.27 9.19 12.25
CA GLU A 104 -12.02 8.39 13.44
C GLU A 104 -11.51 9.26 14.59
N SER A 105 -11.94 8.94 15.79
CA SER A 105 -11.41 9.59 17.00
C SER A 105 -10.01 9.04 17.31
N LEU A 106 -9.02 9.93 17.37
CA LEU A 106 -7.64 9.62 17.78
C LEU A 106 -7.27 10.47 18.98
N LYS A 107 -6.45 9.93 19.87
CA LYS A 107 -5.83 10.70 20.95
C LYS A 107 -4.72 11.59 20.38
N GLU A 108 -4.48 12.75 21.00
CA GLU A 108 -3.44 13.69 20.54
C GLU A 108 -2.05 13.04 20.49
N GLU A 109 -1.74 12.19 21.48
CA GLU A 109 -0.46 11.46 21.53
C GLU A 109 -0.26 10.56 20.30
N ALA A 110 -1.32 9.87 19.84
CA ALA A 110 -1.27 9.02 18.65
C ALA A 110 -1.11 9.83 17.36
N ILE A 111 -1.69 11.04 17.32
CA ILE A 111 -1.51 11.96 16.19
C ILE A 111 -0.05 12.44 16.15
N ASP A 112 0.48 12.89 17.28
CA ASP A 112 1.84 13.42 17.38
C ASP A 112 2.88 12.33 17.09
N GLU A 113 2.69 11.12 17.59
CA GLU A 113 3.55 9.97 17.31
C GLU A 113 3.58 9.66 15.80
N ALA A 114 2.41 9.57 15.16
CA ALA A 114 2.32 9.28 13.74
C ALA A 114 2.92 10.38 12.85
N LEU A 115 2.66 11.65 13.17
CA LEU A 115 3.22 12.80 12.46
C LEU A 115 4.75 12.90 12.68
N SER A 116 5.24 12.56 13.86
CA SER A 116 6.68 12.54 14.18
C SER A 116 7.38 11.44 13.41
N LEU A 117 6.82 10.22 13.36
CA LEU A 117 7.37 9.09 12.62
C LEU A 117 7.49 9.40 11.12
N THR A 118 6.53 10.15 10.56
CA THR A 118 6.57 10.56 9.15
C THR A 118 7.32 11.89 8.91
N GLY A 119 7.86 12.53 9.97
CA GLY A 119 8.67 13.73 9.89
C GLY A 119 7.89 15.03 9.61
N VAL A 120 6.58 15.06 9.88
CA VAL A 120 5.70 16.20 9.55
C VAL A 120 4.93 16.76 10.75
N VAL A 121 5.38 16.49 11.98
CA VAL A 121 4.71 16.99 13.20
C VAL A 121 4.64 18.51 13.24
N HIS A 122 5.63 19.21 12.69
CA HIS A 122 5.66 20.67 12.58
C HIS A 122 4.55 21.24 11.69
N LEU A 123 3.91 20.41 10.87
CA LEU A 123 2.80 20.78 9.99
C LEU A 123 1.43 20.57 10.62
N LYS A 124 1.34 20.10 11.87
CA LYS A 124 0.11 19.70 12.56
C LYS A 124 -1.02 20.74 12.46
N HIS A 125 -0.67 22.02 12.55
CA HIS A 125 -1.62 23.14 12.51
C HIS A 125 -1.70 23.84 11.15
N LYS A 126 -0.91 23.41 10.16
CA LYS A 126 -0.92 23.96 8.81
C LYS A 126 -2.15 23.49 8.04
N ASN A 127 -2.69 24.34 7.16
CA ASN A 127 -3.79 23.97 6.27
C ASN A 127 -3.28 22.98 5.22
N LEU A 128 -4.07 21.92 4.94
CA LEU A 128 -3.72 20.90 3.93
C LEU A 128 -3.46 21.48 2.55
N GLY A 129 -4.25 22.49 2.15
CA GLY A 129 -4.09 23.14 0.84
C GLY A 129 -2.76 23.88 0.65
N ASN A 130 -2.00 24.10 1.73
CA ASN A 130 -0.70 24.76 1.72
C ASN A 130 0.48 23.78 1.81
N LEU A 131 0.22 22.47 1.73
CA LEU A 131 1.26 21.44 1.76
C LEU A 131 1.83 21.23 0.35
N SER A 132 3.14 20.92 0.28
CA SER A 132 3.71 20.34 -0.93
C SER A 132 3.18 18.91 -1.15
N GLY A 133 3.33 18.36 -2.38
CA GLY A 133 2.92 17.00 -2.67
C GLY A 133 3.56 15.98 -1.72
N GLY A 134 4.87 16.09 -1.47
CA GLY A 134 5.59 15.21 -0.55
C GLY A 134 5.15 15.36 0.91
N GLU A 135 4.90 16.61 1.40
CA GLU A 135 4.36 16.85 2.72
C GLU A 135 2.98 16.20 2.86
N PHE A 136 2.12 16.33 1.86
CA PHE A 136 0.79 15.73 1.86
C PHE A 136 0.85 14.21 1.86
N GLN A 137 1.72 13.58 1.07
CA GLN A 137 1.91 12.13 1.09
C GLN A 137 2.38 11.62 2.47
N ARG A 138 3.29 12.34 3.14
CA ARG A 138 3.71 12.03 4.51
C ARG A 138 2.58 12.16 5.52
N VAL A 139 1.69 13.13 5.35
CA VAL A 139 0.47 13.29 6.18
C VAL A 139 -0.52 12.14 5.93
N LEU A 140 -0.72 11.72 4.68
CA LEU A 140 -1.55 10.54 4.36
C LEU A 140 -0.99 9.27 5.01
N LEU A 141 0.34 9.11 4.95
CA LEU A 141 1.02 7.99 5.58
C LEU A 141 0.89 8.03 7.10
N ALA A 142 1.08 9.21 7.74
CA ALA A 142 0.86 9.40 9.17
C ALA A 142 -0.54 8.96 9.58
N ARG A 143 -1.56 9.38 8.82
CA ARG A 143 -2.95 8.99 9.09
C ARG A 143 -3.15 7.48 8.99
N ALA A 144 -2.58 6.82 7.99
CA ALA A 144 -2.72 5.38 7.79
C ALA A 144 -2.05 4.57 8.91
N ILE A 145 -0.95 5.09 9.51
CA ILE A 145 -0.22 4.40 10.58
C ILE A 145 -0.64 4.81 12.00
N SER A 146 -1.49 5.83 12.16
CA SER A 146 -1.88 6.38 13.47
C SER A 146 -2.49 5.37 14.44
N LYS A 147 -3.04 4.28 13.94
CA LYS A 147 -3.59 3.15 14.72
C LYS A 147 -2.66 1.95 14.82
N LYS A 148 -1.39 2.10 14.46
CA LYS A 148 -0.38 1.03 14.48
C LYS A 148 -0.91 -0.23 13.77
N PRO A 149 -1.19 -0.14 12.45
CA PRO A 149 -1.72 -1.26 11.68
C PRO A 149 -0.72 -2.41 11.65
N GLU A 150 -1.23 -3.65 11.54
CA GLU A 150 -0.40 -4.82 11.28
C GLU A 150 -0.12 -4.98 9.76
N LEU A 151 -1.09 -4.58 8.92
CA LEU A 151 -0.97 -4.55 7.46
C LEU A 151 -1.17 -3.11 6.97
N LEU A 152 -0.22 -2.60 6.18
CA LEU A 152 -0.31 -1.30 5.52
C LEU A 152 -0.38 -1.51 4.00
N VAL A 153 -1.40 -0.96 3.35
CA VAL A 153 -1.56 -1.02 1.90
C VAL A 153 -1.37 0.38 1.33
N LEU A 154 -0.42 0.53 0.41
CA LEU A 154 -0.03 1.81 -0.19
C LEU A 154 -0.23 1.73 -1.70
N ASP A 155 -1.17 2.51 -2.24
CA ASP A 155 -1.49 2.53 -3.67
C ASP A 155 -0.86 3.76 -4.32
N GLU A 156 0.31 3.60 -4.97
CA GLU A 156 1.11 4.64 -5.62
C GLU A 156 1.41 5.85 -4.70
N PRO A 157 2.03 5.62 -3.52
CA PRO A 157 2.19 6.65 -2.48
C PRO A 157 3.13 7.80 -2.87
N VAL A 158 3.89 7.67 -3.95
CA VAL A 158 4.85 8.70 -4.42
C VAL A 158 4.26 9.61 -5.51
N GLN A 159 2.99 9.42 -5.89
CA GLN A 159 2.37 10.21 -6.94
C GLN A 159 2.37 11.72 -6.61
N GLY A 160 2.95 12.53 -7.50
CA GLY A 160 3.04 13.98 -7.30
C GLY A 160 4.20 14.45 -6.40
N VAL A 161 5.15 13.56 -6.13
CA VAL A 161 6.39 13.85 -5.41
C VAL A 161 7.53 13.95 -6.44
N ASP A 162 8.51 14.80 -6.20
CA ASP A 162 9.72 14.87 -7.02
C ASP A 162 10.66 13.69 -6.75
N PHE A 163 11.61 13.44 -7.63
CA PHE A 163 12.50 12.27 -7.56
C PHE A 163 13.23 12.12 -6.22
N THR A 164 13.74 13.22 -5.66
CA THR A 164 14.44 13.19 -4.35
C THR A 164 13.46 12.84 -3.22
N GLY A 165 12.27 13.39 -3.26
CA GLY A 165 11.20 13.09 -2.31
C GLY A 165 10.69 11.65 -2.42
N GLU A 166 10.67 11.07 -3.63
CA GLU A 166 10.30 9.67 -3.84
C GLU A 166 11.25 8.73 -3.10
N ILE A 167 12.57 8.90 -3.27
CA ILE A 167 13.58 8.10 -2.57
C ILE A 167 13.38 8.20 -1.06
N ALA A 168 13.28 9.43 -0.53
CA ALA A 168 13.07 9.66 0.89
C ALA A 168 11.75 9.09 1.42
N LEU A 169 10.72 8.98 0.58
CA LEU A 169 9.44 8.37 0.96
C LEU A 169 9.53 6.84 1.01
N TYR A 170 10.25 6.20 0.08
CA TYR A 170 10.47 4.75 0.14
C TYR A 170 11.34 4.35 1.33
N GLU A 171 12.39 5.12 1.67
CA GLU A 171 13.16 4.93 2.90
C GLU A 171 12.28 5.05 4.14
N LEU A 172 11.38 6.02 4.17
CA LEU A 172 10.40 6.18 5.25
C LEU A 172 9.44 4.98 5.34
N ILE A 173 8.95 4.47 4.21
CA ILE A 173 8.08 3.29 4.17
C ILE A 173 8.80 2.06 4.75
N LYS A 174 10.08 1.87 4.40
CA LYS A 174 10.91 0.81 4.97
C LYS A 174 11.07 0.97 6.48
N LYS A 175 11.43 2.15 6.94
CA LYS A 175 11.53 2.49 8.36
C LYS A 175 10.24 2.20 9.13
N ILE A 176 9.07 2.57 8.58
CA ILE A 176 7.76 2.29 9.17
C ILE A 176 7.52 0.78 9.29
N SER A 177 7.86 -0.01 8.25
CA SER A 177 7.73 -1.47 8.31
C SER A 177 8.54 -2.06 9.46
N GLU A 178 9.78 -1.58 9.64
CA GLU A 178 10.70 -2.04 10.70
C GLU A 178 10.22 -1.59 12.09
N GLU A 179 9.91 -0.29 12.30
CA GLU A 179 9.53 0.25 13.61
C GLU A 179 8.18 -0.27 14.12
N LEU A 180 7.21 -0.43 13.22
CA LEU A 180 5.88 -0.92 13.59
C LEU A 180 5.76 -2.45 13.47
N ASN A 181 6.78 -3.13 12.94
CA ASN A 181 6.74 -4.56 12.57
C ASN A 181 5.47 -4.88 11.76
N CYS A 182 5.10 -3.99 10.83
CA CYS A 182 3.93 -4.15 9.97
C CYS A 182 4.32 -4.71 8.60
N GLY A 183 3.47 -5.60 8.04
CA GLY A 183 3.60 -6.01 6.64
C GLY A 183 3.08 -4.92 5.72
N ILE A 184 3.73 -4.74 4.58
CA ILE A 184 3.34 -3.71 3.60
C ILE A 184 3.02 -4.34 2.26
N LEU A 185 1.84 -4.02 1.71
CA LEU A 185 1.52 -4.24 0.30
C LEU A 185 1.64 -2.90 -0.43
N LEU A 186 2.71 -2.76 -1.20
CA LEU A 186 3.04 -1.56 -1.96
C LEU A 186 2.65 -1.72 -3.42
N ILE A 187 2.00 -0.71 -4.01
CA ILE A 187 1.73 -0.64 -5.44
C ILE A 187 2.57 0.49 -6.02
N SER A 188 3.33 0.16 -7.06
CA SER A 188 4.13 1.14 -7.79
C SER A 188 4.19 0.81 -9.29
N HIS A 189 4.47 1.80 -10.09
CA HIS A 189 4.78 1.63 -11.51
C HIS A 189 6.28 1.79 -11.78
N ASP A 190 7.06 2.28 -10.82
CA ASP A 190 8.51 2.44 -10.91
C ASP A 190 9.24 1.26 -10.25
N LEU A 191 9.96 0.51 -11.10
CA LEU A 191 10.74 -0.64 -10.67
C LEU A 191 12.04 -0.22 -9.94
N HIS A 192 12.73 0.81 -10.45
CA HIS A 192 14.09 1.13 -9.99
C HIS A 192 14.10 1.61 -8.54
N THR A 193 13.20 2.51 -8.21
CA THR A 193 13.12 3.10 -6.87
C THR A 193 12.60 2.11 -5.83
N VAL A 194 11.70 1.21 -6.24
CA VAL A 194 11.08 0.21 -5.34
C VAL A 194 12.04 -0.93 -4.97
N MET A 195 13.00 -1.26 -5.83
CA MET A 195 13.89 -2.42 -5.66
C MET A 195 14.70 -2.38 -4.35
N SER A 196 15.07 -1.19 -3.86
CA SER A 196 15.85 -1.03 -2.62
C SER A 196 15.01 -1.17 -1.34
N ALA A 197 13.69 -1.02 -1.44
CA ALA A 197 12.79 -0.96 -0.30
C ALA A 197 11.87 -2.18 -0.18
N THR A 198 11.98 -3.19 -1.05
CA THR A 198 11.04 -4.31 -1.09
C THR A 198 11.71 -5.66 -0.85
N ASP A 199 10.99 -6.59 -0.20
CA ASP A 199 11.45 -7.97 0.01
C ASP A 199 11.01 -8.89 -1.14
N HIS A 200 9.84 -8.64 -1.71
CA HIS A 200 9.26 -9.48 -2.76
C HIS A 200 8.51 -8.63 -3.79
N VAL A 201 8.69 -8.95 -5.06
CA VAL A 201 8.07 -8.23 -6.19
C VAL A 201 7.14 -9.18 -6.94
N VAL A 202 5.96 -8.69 -7.30
CA VAL A 202 4.99 -9.38 -8.15
C VAL A 202 4.67 -8.47 -9.34
N CYS A 203 5.02 -8.93 -10.54
CA CYS A 203 4.76 -8.20 -11.78
C CYS A 203 3.39 -8.55 -12.34
N LEU A 204 2.58 -7.53 -12.62
CA LEU A 204 1.23 -7.67 -13.13
C LEU A 204 1.07 -7.06 -14.52
N ASN A 205 0.42 -7.81 -15.40
CA ASN A 205 -0.10 -7.33 -16.69
C ASN A 205 -1.42 -8.05 -17.00
N GLY A 206 -2.47 -7.75 -16.20
CA GLY A 206 -3.73 -8.50 -16.21
C GLY A 206 -3.63 -9.88 -15.54
N HIS A 207 -2.44 -10.42 -15.43
CA HIS A 207 -2.07 -11.66 -14.72
C HIS A 207 -0.66 -11.50 -14.14
N VAL A 208 -0.22 -12.45 -13.33
CA VAL A 208 1.16 -12.47 -12.82
C VAL A 208 2.10 -12.90 -13.95
N CYS A 209 3.00 -12.01 -14.38
CA CYS A 209 4.00 -12.29 -15.41
C CYS A 209 5.39 -12.62 -14.85
N CYS A 210 5.69 -12.19 -13.63
CA CYS A 210 6.87 -12.60 -12.86
C CYS A 210 6.63 -12.37 -11.37
N SER A 211 7.35 -13.11 -10.53
CA SER A 211 7.32 -12.96 -9.07
C SER A 211 8.62 -13.51 -8.49
N GLY A 212 9.18 -12.82 -7.50
CA GLY A 212 10.43 -13.24 -6.85
C GLY A 212 11.10 -12.13 -6.05
N SER A 213 12.35 -12.34 -5.70
CA SER A 213 13.17 -11.29 -5.10
C SER A 213 13.40 -10.13 -6.09
N PRO A 214 13.70 -8.91 -5.60
CA PRO A 214 14.02 -7.79 -6.49
C PRO A 214 15.10 -8.14 -7.52
N SER A 215 16.15 -8.84 -7.11
CA SER A 215 17.25 -9.26 -7.99
C SER A 215 16.82 -10.24 -9.09
N ASP A 216 15.90 -11.17 -8.79
CA ASP A 216 15.41 -12.12 -9.77
C ASP A 216 14.50 -11.44 -10.80
N VAL A 217 13.63 -10.57 -10.33
CA VAL A 217 12.74 -9.79 -11.21
C VAL A 217 13.53 -8.86 -12.13
N ALA A 218 14.61 -8.21 -11.62
CA ALA A 218 15.48 -7.38 -12.44
C ALA A 218 16.15 -8.17 -13.58
N LYS A 219 16.63 -9.39 -13.31
CA LYS A 219 17.21 -10.27 -14.34
C LYS A 219 16.19 -10.66 -15.41
N ILE A 220 14.97 -11.00 -15.00
CA ILE A 220 13.89 -11.37 -15.93
C ILE A 220 13.50 -10.17 -16.83
N MET A 221 13.47 -8.97 -16.26
CA MET A 221 13.10 -7.76 -17.01
C MET A 221 14.22 -7.30 -17.95
N SER A 222 15.50 -7.40 -17.56
CA SER A 222 16.64 -7.07 -18.43
C SER A 222 16.73 -8.00 -19.64
N ILE A 223 16.39 -9.28 -19.51
CA ILE A 223 16.34 -10.21 -20.62
C ILE A 223 15.22 -9.87 -21.63
N LYS A 224 14.07 -9.37 -21.16
CA LYS A 224 12.94 -8.96 -22.03
C LYS A 224 13.15 -7.64 -22.77
N LEU A 225 14.14 -6.82 -22.39
CA LEU A 225 14.46 -5.55 -23.06
C LEU A 225 15.50 -5.72 -24.17
N VAL A 226 16.18 -6.86 -24.27
CA VAL A 226 17.24 -7.15 -25.24
C VAL A 226 16.76 -8.09 -26.36
N GLY A 227 15.57 -8.59 -26.33
CA GLY A 227 14.92 -9.42 -27.36
C GLY A 227 13.68 -8.74 -27.93
#